data_28066cde4c760b70db3a43dc31024867
#
_entry.id   28066cde4c760b70db3a43dc31024867
#
_cell.length_a   1.000
_cell.length_b   1.000
_cell.length_c   1.000
_cell.angle_alpha   90.00
_cell.angle_beta   90.00
_cell.angle_gamma   90.00
#
_symmetry.space_group_name_H-M   'P 1'
#
loop_
_entity.id
_entity.type
_entity.pdbx_description
1 polymer ?
#
loop_
_entity_poly.entity_id
_entity_poly.type
_entity_poly.pdbx_seq_one_letter_code
_entity_poly.pdbx_strand_id
1 'polypeptide(L)'
;MSTLKVNTIQDASGGSSSTAEQIQQGRAKLWLDYNGSTNTILNDFNVSTVGDEGSGQYTVNFSTSAANVNYCTVFGGIHTSGIVLSRPVIRDPGQVTKGTSSFRLEVFNT
;
A
#
# COMPACT_ATOMS: atom_id res chain seq x y z
N MET A 1 -19.62 -16.75 -14.63
CA MET A 1 -18.61 -16.57 -13.56
C MET A 1 -18.86 -17.60 -12.47
N SER A 2 -17.82 -18.30 -12.03
CA SER A 2 -17.94 -19.31 -10.99
C SER A 2 -17.60 -18.67 -9.63
N THR A 3 -18.37 -18.99 -8.61
CA THR A 3 -18.15 -18.49 -7.25
C THR A 3 -18.06 -19.67 -6.29
N LEU A 4 -16.99 -19.73 -5.49
CA LEU A 4 -16.87 -20.67 -4.38
C LEU A 4 -17.31 -19.97 -3.09
N LYS A 5 -18.33 -20.55 -2.43
CA LYS A 5 -18.82 -20.04 -1.14
C LYS A 5 -18.46 -21.05 -0.05
N VAL A 6 -17.59 -20.64 0.86
CA VAL A 6 -17.14 -21.45 1.99
C VAL A 6 -17.11 -20.61 3.26
N ASN A 7 -17.32 -21.23 4.41
CA ASN A 7 -17.22 -20.54 5.70
C ASN A 7 -15.77 -20.50 6.21
N THR A 8 -15.02 -21.57 5.96
CA THR A 8 -13.63 -21.70 6.36
C THR A 8 -12.81 -22.39 5.29
N ILE A 9 -11.53 -22.06 5.21
CA ILE A 9 -10.51 -22.81 4.47
C ILE A 9 -9.54 -23.35 5.51
N GLN A 10 -9.25 -24.67 5.44
CA GLN A 10 -8.36 -25.33 6.40
C GLN A 10 -7.47 -26.35 5.68
N ASP A 11 -6.39 -26.77 6.34
CA ASP A 11 -5.57 -27.85 5.82
C ASP A 11 -6.32 -29.20 5.87
N ALA A 12 -5.77 -30.22 5.21
CA ALA A 12 -6.40 -31.54 5.13
C ALA A 12 -6.54 -32.24 6.49
N SER A 13 -5.73 -31.85 7.46
CA SER A 13 -5.79 -32.37 8.85
C SER A 13 -6.78 -31.61 9.73
N GLY A 14 -7.29 -30.47 9.27
CA GLY A 14 -8.15 -29.59 10.04
C GLY A 14 -7.43 -28.75 11.09
N GLY A 15 -6.09 -28.76 11.07
CA GLY A 15 -5.27 -28.08 12.08
C GLY A 15 -5.19 -26.57 11.92
N SER A 16 -5.09 -26.10 10.68
CA SER A 16 -5.00 -24.66 10.37
C SER A 16 -6.24 -24.23 9.62
N SER A 17 -6.98 -23.28 10.16
CA SER A 17 -8.20 -22.79 9.52
C SER A 17 -8.25 -21.27 9.50
N SER A 18 -8.85 -20.72 8.45
CA SER A 18 -9.12 -19.29 8.31
C SER A 18 -10.54 -19.09 7.81
N THR A 19 -11.26 -18.16 8.40
CA THR A 19 -12.55 -17.74 7.87
C THR A 19 -12.35 -16.89 6.61
N ALA A 20 -13.38 -16.79 5.78
CA ALA A 20 -13.34 -15.90 4.63
C ALA A 20 -13.04 -14.44 5.03
N GLU A 21 -13.54 -13.99 6.18
CA GLU A 21 -13.27 -12.67 6.73
C GLU A 21 -11.80 -12.49 7.12
N GLN A 22 -11.18 -13.47 7.80
CA GLN A 22 -9.76 -13.41 8.16
C GLN A 22 -8.85 -13.36 6.93
N ILE A 23 -9.17 -14.13 5.90
CA ILE A 23 -8.43 -14.10 4.62
C ILE A 23 -8.56 -12.72 3.97
N GLN A 24 -9.75 -12.14 3.98
CA GLN A 24 -9.97 -10.81 3.43
C GLN A 24 -9.22 -9.73 4.20
N GLN A 25 -9.19 -9.81 5.53
CA GLN A 25 -8.47 -8.86 6.39
C GLN A 25 -6.95 -8.97 6.22
N GLY A 26 -6.43 -10.18 6.08
CA GLY A 26 -4.99 -10.44 5.93
C GLY A 26 -4.42 -10.10 4.56
N ARG A 27 -5.26 -9.89 3.58
CA ARG A 27 -4.86 -9.59 2.20
C ARG A 27 -4.47 -8.12 2.05
N ALA A 28 -3.37 -7.84 1.34
CA ALA A 28 -3.03 -6.47 0.96
C ALA A 28 -4.15 -5.85 0.12
N LYS A 29 -4.57 -4.64 0.45
CA LYS A 29 -5.62 -3.86 -0.24
C LYS A 29 -5.06 -2.95 -1.31
N LEU A 30 -3.78 -2.65 -1.22
CA LEU A 30 -3.03 -1.86 -2.17
C LEU A 30 -1.55 -2.23 -2.06
N TRP A 31 -0.86 -2.27 -3.18
CA TRP A 31 0.59 -2.30 -3.22
C TRP A 31 1.09 -1.56 -4.46
N LEU A 32 2.30 -1.04 -4.38
CA LEU A 32 2.89 -0.19 -5.41
C LEU A 32 4.40 -0.39 -5.46
N ASP A 33 4.91 -0.63 -6.66
CA ASP A 33 6.32 -0.51 -7.00
C ASP A 33 6.50 0.70 -7.91
N TYR A 34 7.25 1.70 -7.44
CA TYR A 34 7.33 3.00 -8.06
C TYR A 34 8.76 3.49 -8.19
N ASN A 35 9.12 3.97 -9.38
CA ASN A 35 10.39 4.62 -9.65
C ASN A 35 10.23 6.14 -9.54
N GLY A 36 10.69 6.72 -8.43
CA GLY A 36 10.61 8.15 -8.18
C GLY A 36 11.53 9.01 -9.06
N SER A 37 12.58 8.42 -9.66
CA SER A 37 13.46 9.17 -10.56
C SER A 37 12.84 9.42 -11.93
N THR A 38 11.98 8.52 -12.36
CA THR A 38 11.29 8.61 -13.67
C THR A 38 9.80 8.88 -13.53
N ASN A 39 9.30 8.98 -12.29
CA ASN A 39 7.89 9.13 -11.97
C ASN A 39 7.02 8.07 -12.66
N THR A 40 7.45 6.80 -12.56
CA THR A 40 6.82 5.69 -13.27
C THR A 40 6.36 4.62 -12.30
N ILE A 41 5.11 4.19 -12.43
CA ILE A 41 4.59 2.98 -11.79
C ILE A 41 5.17 1.78 -12.53
N LEU A 42 5.94 0.96 -11.84
CA LEU A 42 6.51 -0.28 -12.39
C LEU A 42 5.50 -1.42 -12.29
N ASN A 43 4.84 -1.52 -11.15
CA ASN A 43 3.78 -2.50 -10.93
C ASN A 43 2.90 -2.05 -9.76
N ASP A 44 1.62 -2.44 -9.75
CA ASP A 44 0.70 -2.01 -8.71
C ASP A 44 -0.54 -2.90 -8.57
N PHE A 45 -1.21 -2.71 -7.46
CA PHE A 45 -2.57 -3.19 -7.22
C PHE A 45 -3.37 -2.10 -6.52
N ASN A 46 -4.52 -1.75 -7.06
CA ASN A 46 -5.45 -0.73 -6.57
C ASN A 46 -4.88 0.70 -6.55
N VAL A 47 -3.90 1.00 -7.40
CA VAL A 47 -3.39 2.36 -7.59
C VAL A 47 -3.92 2.90 -8.92
N SER A 48 -4.49 4.09 -8.90
CA SER A 48 -4.91 4.78 -10.13
C SER A 48 -3.80 5.67 -10.67
N THR A 49 -3.22 6.51 -9.82
CA THR A 49 -2.13 7.42 -10.18
C THR A 49 -1.23 7.68 -8.99
N VAL A 50 0.00 8.12 -9.28
CA VAL A 50 0.92 8.69 -8.30
C VAL A 50 1.23 10.11 -8.72
N GLY A 51 0.90 11.08 -7.86
CA GLY A 51 1.22 12.48 -8.05
C GLY A 51 2.59 12.82 -7.45
N ASP A 52 3.44 13.51 -8.21
CA ASP A 52 4.68 14.10 -7.72
C ASP A 52 4.36 15.49 -7.15
N GLU A 53 4.50 15.63 -5.84
CA GLU A 53 4.15 16.86 -5.12
C GLU A 53 5.38 17.73 -4.79
N GLY A 54 6.54 17.32 -5.26
CA GLY A 54 7.83 17.97 -5.00
C GLY A 54 8.90 16.98 -4.55
N SER A 55 10.07 17.47 -4.18
CA SER A 55 11.21 16.62 -3.83
C SER A 55 10.87 15.62 -2.73
N GLY A 56 10.80 14.34 -3.09
CA GLY A 56 10.51 13.25 -2.18
C GLY A 56 9.08 13.19 -1.65
N GLN A 57 8.15 13.94 -2.22
CA GLN A 57 6.75 13.96 -1.81
C GLN A 57 5.87 13.39 -2.90
N TYR A 58 5.04 12.42 -2.56
CA TYR A 58 4.18 11.73 -3.51
C TYR A 58 2.79 11.50 -2.93
N THR A 59 1.77 11.64 -3.78
CA THR A 59 0.39 11.28 -3.45
C THR A 59 0.00 10.03 -4.22
N VAL A 60 -0.33 8.96 -3.51
CA VAL A 60 -0.81 7.70 -4.09
C VAL A 60 -2.34 7.71 -4.09
N ASN A 61 -2.94 7.69 -5.26
CA ASN A 61 -4.39 7.68 -5.43
C ASN A 61 -4.88 6.25 -5.69
N PHE A 62 -5.98 5.87 -5.03
CA PHE A 62 -6.55 4.54 -5.11
C PHE A 62 -7.53 4.42 -6.28
N SER A 63 -7.57 3.26 -6.93
CA SER A 63 -8.62 2.93 -7.89
C SER A 63 -9.95 2.64 -7.19
N THR A 64 -9.90 1.93 -6.08
CA THR A 64 -11.05 1.65 -5.20
C THR A 64 -10.73 2.17 -3.80
N SER A 65 -11.61 2.99 -3.28
CA SER A 65 -11.44 3.61 -1.96
C SER A 65 -11.37 2.57 -0.84
N ALA A 66 -10.56 2.88 0.18
CA ALA A 66 -10.54 2.13 1.42
C ALA A 66 -11.85 2.35 2.20
N ALA A 67 -12.24 1.37 3.02
CA ALA A 67 -13.45 1.47 3.84
C ALA A 67 -13.36 2.59 4.88
N ASN A 68 -12.16 2.87 5.38
CA ASN A 68 -11.87 3.94 6.34
C ASN A 68 -10.38 4.30 6.29
N VAL A 69 -9.95 5.23 7.11
CA VAL A 69 -8.55 5.71 7.19
C VAL A 69 -7.66 4.89 8.13
N ASN A 70 -8.18 3.86 8.76
CA ASN A 70 -7.48 3.06 9.76
C ASN A 70 -6.68 1.89 9.14
N TYR A 71 -6.05 2.12 8.00
CA TYR A 71 -5.19 1.13 7.37
C TYR A 71 -3.72 1.36 7.73
N CYS A 72 -2.95 0.28 7.71
CA CYS A 72 -1.51 0.31 7.91
C CYS A 72 -0.79 0.39 6.56
N THR A 73 0.30 1.14 6.52
CA THR A 73 1.19 1.23 5.37
C THR A 73 2.57 0.70 5.74
N VAL A 74 3.16 -0.10 4.85
CA VAL A 74 4.52 -0.62 4.99
C VAL A 74 5.31 -0.18 3.78
N PHE A 75 6.51 0.32 4.00
CA PHE A 75 7.38 0.85 2.95
C PHE A 75 8.74 0.18 2.96
N GLY A 76 9.30 -0.02 1.78
CA GLY A 76 10.67 -0.39 1.56
C GLY A 76 11.25 0.46 0.43
N GLY A 77 12.56 0.59 0.36
CA GLY A 77 13.20 1.34 -0.71
C GLY A 77 14.57 0.78 -1.06
N ILE A 78 14.92 0.91 -2.34
CA ILE A 78 16.26 0.61 -2.87
C ILE A 78 16.82 1.91 -3.42
N HIS A 79 18.05 2.22 -3.05
CA HIS A 79 18.80 3.33 -3.63
C HIS A 79 20.00 2.80 -4.42
N THR A 80 20.17 3.28 -5.64
CA THR A 80 21.14 2.72 -6.59
C THR A 80 22.54 3.36 -6.51
N SER A 81 22.71 4.44 -5.73
CA SER A 81 24.00 5.11 -5.62
C SER A 81 24.27 5.60 -4.18
N GLY A 82 25.01 4.79 -3.44
CA GLY A 82 25.43 5.15 -2.08
C GLY A 82 24.46 4.71 -0.98
N ILE A 83 24.92 4.80 0.25
CA ILE A 83 24.10 4.47 1.43
C ILE A 83 23.25 5.69 1.76
N VAL A 84 22.06 5.76 1.20
CA VAL A 84 21.08 6.75 1.60
C VAL A 84 19.94 6.02 2.29
N LEU A 85 19.81 6.27 3.59
CA LEU A 85 18.68 5.78 4.36
C LEU A 85 17.46 6.65 4.05
N SER A 86 16.70 6.27 3.04
CA SER A 86 15.38 6.86 2.81
C SER A 86 14.41 6.27 3.80
N ARG A 87 13.77 7.10 4.59
CA ARG A 87 12.66 6.68 5.43
C ARG A 87 11.37 7.23 4.85
N PRO A 88 10.58 6.40 4.17
CA PRO A 88 9.24 6.82 3.81
C PRO A 88 8.40 6.95 5.07
N VAL A 89 7.72 8.06 5.21
CA VAL A 89 6.81 8.32 6.31
C VAL A 89 5.50 8.88 5.76
N ILE A 90 4.41 8.50 6.39
CA ILE A 90 3.16 9.22 6.20
C ILE A 90 3.23 10.45 7.09
N ARG A 91 3.17 11.60 6.47
CA ARG A 91 3.35 12.86 7.17
C ARG A 91 2.10 13.24 7.95
N ASP A 92 2.32 13.67 9.20
CA ASP A 92 1.39 14.38 10.06
C ASP A 92 2.24 15.42 10.83
N PRO A 93 1.78 16.61 11.21
CA PRO A 93 0.42 17.03 11.41
C PRO A 93 -0.04 18.17 10.48
N GLY A 94 -1.34 18.23 10.25
CA GLY A 94 -1.96 19.36 9.56
C GLY A 94 -2.00 19.26 8.02
N GLN A 95 -1.37 18.25 7.46
CA GLN A 95 -1.53 17.86 6.05
C GLN A 95 -2.36 16.58 5.99
N VAL A 96 -3.30 16.51 5.09
CA VAL A 96 -4.10 15.29 4.90
C VAL A 96 -3.17 14.19 4.41
N THR A 97 -2.87 13.26 5.29
CA THR A 97 -1.85 12.23 5.07
C THR A 97 -2.44 10.89 4.68
N LYS A 98 -3.59 10.54 5.26
CA LYS A 98 -4.36 9.35 4.93
C LYS A 98 -5.82 9.71 4.70
N GLY A 99 -6.28 9.50 3.48
CA GLY A 99 -7.70 9.57 3.12
C GLY A 99 -8.21 8.19 2.72
N THR A 100 -9.51 8.09 2.47
CA THR A 100 -10.09 6.84 1.95
C THR A 100 -9.76 6.61 0.48
N SER A 101 -9.43 7.65 -0.28
CA SER A 101 -9.14 7.57 -1.72
C SER A 101 -7.68 7.83 -2.07
N SER A 102 -6.86 8.26 -1.10
CA SER A 102 -5.43 8.52 -1.32
C SER A 102 -4.67 8.57 0.00
N PHE A 103 -3.35 8.42 -0.08
CA PHE A 103 -2.44 8.83 1.00
C PHE A 103 -1.25 9.58 0.43
N ARG A 104 -0.66 10.43 1.25
CA ARG A 104 0.56 11.15 0.93
C ARG A 104 1.74 10.54 1.69
N LEU A 105 2.82 10.30 0.97
CA LEU A 105 4.07 9.84 1.56
C LEU A 105 5.18 10.86 1.32
N GLU A 106 6.13 10.88 2.21
CA GLU A 106 7.33 11.68 2.08
C GLU A 106 8.54 10.79 2.28
N VAL A 107 9.51 10.90 1.38
CA VAL A 107 10.77 10.16 1.44
C VAL A 107 11.86 11.14 1.88
N PHE A 108 12.40 10.91 3.07
CA PHE A 108 13.50 11.74 3.58
C PHE A 108 14.83 11.12 3.20
N ASN A 109 15.69 11.95 2.68
CA ASN A 109 17.09 11.66 2.46
C ASN A 109 17.88 12.18 3.68
N THR A 110 18.50 11.27 4.39
CA THR A 110 19.36 11.62 5.53
C THR A 110 20.81 11.45 5.19
#